data_48b577d3fd655e2eb4e10f47d97b7fef
#
_entry.id   48b577d3fd655e2eb4e10f47d97b7fef
#
_cell.length_a   1.000
_cell.length_b   1.000
_cell.length_c   1.000
_cell.angle_alpha   90.00
_cell.angle_beta   90.00
_cell.angle_gamma   90.00
#
_symmetry.space_group_name_H-M   'P 1'
#
loop_
_entity.id
_entity.type
_entity.pdbx_description
1 polymer ?
#
loop_
_entity_poly.entity_id
_entity_poly.type
_entity_poly.pdbx_seq_one_letter_code
_entity_poly.pdbx_strand_id
1 'polypeptide(L)'
;MNIIVDPPVGVSSKEHANIRALRQLVQEGSVKIVGAKGRRAELPSAVAGLLDEILKNMQAGKAVSIVPEHQQLTTQRAANILGISRPFMVKLLEEGELTFHMVGSHRRVYLKDLLAYKKHRDEERHDSINRMARMELEAGTYDKVVLPEGAEER
;
A
#
# COMPACT_ATOMS: atom_id res chain seq x y z
N MET A 1 -21.29 -5.90 6.57
CA MET A 1 -21.28 -4.43 6.56
C MET A 1 -19.92 -4.00 5.99
N ASN A 2 -19.91 -3.57 4.72
CA ASN A 2 -18.66 -3.25 4.00
C ASN A 2 -18.29 -1.81 4.32
N ILE A 3 -17.29 -1.60 5.18
CA ILE A 3 -16.65 -0.30 5.30
C ILE A 3 -15.49 -0.29 4.30
N ILE A 4 -15.82 0.04 3.06
CA ILE A 4 -14.83 0.45 2.08
C ILE A 4 -14.81 1.98 2.16
N VAL A 5 -13.77 2.55 2.75
CA VAL A 5 -13.50 3.98 2.58
C VAL A 5 -12.79 4.10 1.24
N ASP A 6 -13.56 4.30 0.19
CA ASP A 6 -13.11 4.58 -1.15
C ASP A 6 -13.82 5.88 -1.58
N PRO A 7 -13.15 6.96 -1.83
CA PRO A 7 -11.72 7.14 -2.11
C PRO A 7 -10.82 7.24 -0.86
N PRO A 8 -9.49 7.08 -1.02
CA PRO A 8 -8.54 7.23 0.07
C PRO A 8 -8.63 8.65 0.67
N VAL A 9 -8.60 8.73 2.00
CA VAL A 9 -8.68 10.01 2.72
C VAL A 9 -7.32 10.70 2.65
N GLY A 10 -7.29 11.82 1.94
CA GLY A 10 -6.12 12.72 1.91
C GLY A 10 -6.28 13.88 2.89
N VAL A 11 -5.20 14.56 3.20
CA VAL A 11 -5.15 15.69 4.14
C VAL A 11 -4.95 16.99 3.37
N SER A 12 -5.76 17.99 3.68
CA SER A 12 -5.53 19.35 3.20
C SER A 12 -4.38 20.01 3.98
N SER A 13 -3.72 21.00 3.37
CA SER A 13 -2.62 21.73 4.00
C SER A 13 -2.99 22.37 5.34
N LYS A 14 -4.27 22.71 5.53
CA LYS A 14 -4.78 23.31 6.77
C LYS A 14 -4.91 22.31 7.93
N GLU A 15 -5.04 21.03 7.62
CA GLU A 15 -5.24 19.97 8.63
C GLU A 15 -3.93 19.36 9.14
N HIS A 16 -2.81 19.60 8.46
CA HIS A 16 -1.51 19.04 8.87
C HIS A 16 -1.09 19.40 10.29
N ALA A 17 -1.35 20.66 10.74
CA ALA A 17 -1.03 21.09 12.10
C ALA A 17 -1.87 20.32 13.14
N ASN A 18 -3.17 20.16 12.88
CA ASN A 18 -4.08 19.42 13.76
C ASN A 18 -3.73 17.93 13.84
N ILE A 19 -3.34 17.33 12.72
CA ILE A 19 -2.92 15.92 12.66
C ILE A 19 -1.63 15.71 13.47
N ARG A 20 -0.68 16.66 13.41
CA ARG A 20 0.55 16.58 14.20
C ARG A 20 0.26 16.64 15.69
N ALA A 21 -0.56 17.60 16.12
CA ALA A 21 -0.97 17.73 17.50
C ALA A 21 -1.74 16.51 18.01
N LEU A 22 -2.67 16.00 17.20
CA LEU A 22 -3.44 14.80 17.55
C LEU A 22 -2.53 13.56 17.70
N ARG A 23 -1.57 13.40 16.80
CA ARG A 23 -0.61 12.28 16.89
C ARG A 23 0.24 12.35 18.14
N GLN A 24 0.71 13.54 18.53
CA GLN A 24 1.47 13.72 19.75
C GLN A 24 0.65 13.30 20.99
N LEU A 25 -0.61 13.72 21.08
CA LEU A 25 -1.52 13.29 22.16
C LEU A 25 -1.72 11.76 22.20
N VAL A 26 -1.83 11.11 21.02
CA VAL A 26 -1.97 9.65 20.97
C VAL A 26 -0.70 8.94 21.46
N GLN A 27 0.49 9.51 21.22
CA GLN A 27 1.77 8.95 21.65
C GLN A 27 2.07 9.19 23.14
N GLU A 28 1.47 10.21 23.77
CA GLU A 28 1.66 10.51 25.19
C GLU A 28 1.01 9.49 26.14
N GLY A 29 0.17 8.57 25.64
CA GLY A 29 -0.41 7.50 26.43
C GLY A 29 -1.93 7.46 26.45
N SER A 30 -2.58 7.26 27.60
CA SER A 30 -4.02 7.00 27.68
C SER A 30 -4.87 8.15 27.10
N VAL A 31 -5.36 7.95 25.87
CA VAL A 31 -6.24 8.90 25.17
C VAL A 31 -7.68 8.68 25.60
N LYS A 32 -8.40 9.77 25.92
CA LYS A 32 -9.83 9.74 26.20
C LYS A 32 -10.59 10.49 25.13
N ILE A 33 -11.61 9.87 24.59
CA ILE A 33 -12.55 10.51 23.66
C ILE A 33 -13.66 11.14 24.49
N VAL A 34 -13.95 12.40 24.20
CA VAL A 34 -15.06 13.13 24.83
C VAL A 34 -16.15 13.36 23.78
N GLY A 35 -17.31 12.80 24.00
CA GLY A 35 -18.48 13.01 23.15
C GLY A 35 -19.14 14.35 23.37
N ALA A 36 -20.01 14.80 22.45
CA ALA A 36 -20.70 16.08 22.48
C ALA A 36 -21.54 16.32 23.76
N LYS A 37 -21.98 15.26 24.45
CA LYS A 37 -22.71 15.32 25.72
C LYS A 37 -21.80 15.16 26.94
N GLY A 38 -20.50 15.38 26.83
CA GLY A 38 -19.53 15.25 27.92
C GLY A 38 -19.21 13.81 28.35
N ARG A 39 -19.76 12.80 27.69
CA ARG A 39 -19.43 11.37 27.96
C ARG A 39 -17.98 11.13 27.58
N ARG A 40 -17.24 10.48 28.46
CA ARG A 40 -15.84 10.15 28.27
C ARG A 40 -15.68 8.63 28.10
N ALA A 41 -14.86 8.22 27.16
CA ALA A 41 -14.46 6.82 26.98
C ALA A 41 -12.95 6.74 26.78
N GLU A 42 -12.31 5.77 27.38
CA GLU A 42 -10.91 5.47 27.14
C GLU A 42 -10.73 4.81 25.77
N LEU A 43 -9.68 5.20 25.05
CA LEU A 43 -9.34 4.60 23.77
C LEU A 43 -8.51 3.31 24.05
N PRO A 44 -9.00 2.13 23.63
CA PRO A 44 -8.22 0.90 23.78
C PRO A 44 -6.86 1.00 23.09
N SER A 45 -5.82 0.40 23.65
CA SER A 45 -4.45 0.45 23.13
C SER A 45 -4.32 0.00 21.66
N ALA A 46 -5.07 -1.03 21.28
CA ALA A 46 -5.11 -1.50 19.88
C ALA A 46 -5.64 -0.44 18.92
N VAL A 47 -6.66 0.34 19.35
CA VAL A 47 -7.24 1.42 18.53
C VAL A 47 -6.30 2.62 18.50
N ALA A 48 -5.63 2.93 19.61
CA ALA A 48 -4.64 3.99 19.70
C ALA A 48 -3.45 3.71 18.75
N GLY A 49 -2.95 2.48 18.72
CA GLY A 49 -1.89 2.07 17.80
C GLY A 49 -2.29 2.19 16.33
N LEU A 50 -3.51 1.76 15.98
CA LEU A 50 -4.03 1.93 14.62
C LEU A 50 -4.16 3.41 14.25
N LEU A 51 -4.63 4.25 15.19
CA LEU A 51 -4.76 5.68 14.97
C LEU A 51 -3.40 6.36 14.77
N ASP A 52 -2.37 6.01 15.56
CA ASP A 52 -1.00 6.53 15.34
C ASP A 52 -0.46 6.18 13.96
N GLU A 53 -0.65 4.95 13.50
CA GLU A 53 -0.23 4.51 12.15
C GLU A 53 -0.95 5.31 11.04
N ILE A 54 -2.26 5.54 11.18
CA ILE A 54 -3.04 6.37 10.26
C ILE A 54 -2.49 7.80 10.24
N LEU A 55 -2.35 8.43 11.41
CA LEU A 55 -1.87 9.80 11.54
C LEU A 55 -0.45 9.97 11.00
N LYS A 56 0.44 9.00 11.24
CA LYS A 56 1.81 8.95 10.70
C LYS A 56 1.82 9.00 9.17
N ASN A 57 1.01 8.18 8.52
CA ASN A 57 0.92 8.16 7.07
C ASN A 57 0.32 9.47 6.52
N MET A 58 -0.71 10.01 7.17
CA MET A 58 -1.33 11.28 6.79
C MET A 58 -0.35 12.46 6.96
N GLN A 59 0.48 12.47 7.99
CA GLN A 59 1.56 13.47 8.15
C GLN A 59 2.60 13.41 7.03
N ALA A 60 2.88 12.23 6.52
CA ALA A 60 3.78 12.03 5.39
C ALA A 60 3.14 12.35 4.02
N GLY A 61 1.94 12.95 4.00
CA GLY A 61 1.19 13.27 2.79
C GLY A 61 0.64 12.05 2.05
N LYS A 62 0.63 10.87 2.70
CA LYS A 62 0.10 9.65 2.11
C LYS A 62 -1.39 9.54 2.37
N ALA A 63 -2.15 9.21 1.36
CA ALA A 63 -3.55 8.85 1.51
C ALA A 63 -3.68 7.49 2.20
N VAL A 64 -4.63 7.37 3.13
CA VAL A 64 -4.85 6.15 3.91
C VAL A 64 -6.18 5.52 3.51
N SER A 65 -6.17 4.21 3.27
CA SER A 65 -7.36 3.40 3.07
C SER A 65 -7.41 2.30 4.12
N ILE A 66 -8.56 2.16 4.78
CA ILE A 66 -8.80 1.06 5.72
C ILE A 66 -9.56 -0.03 4.98
N VAL A 67 -8.96 -1.19 4.87
CA VAL A 67 -9.54 -2.32 4.15
C VAL A 67 -9.73 -3.51 5.09
N PRO A 68 -10.91 -4.15 5.11
CA PRO A 68 -11.12 -5.35 5.90
C PRO A 68 -10.17 -6.47 5.49
N GLU A 69 -9.53 -7.13 6.45
CA GLU A 69 -8.55 -8.20 6.20
C GLU A 69 -9.13 -9.34 5.33
N HIS A 70 -10.40 -9.64 5.51
CA HIS A 70 -11.11 -10.70 4.78
C HIS A 70 -11.81 -10.23 3.50
N GLN A 71 -11.43 -9.08 2.95
CA GLN A 71 -12.01 -8.64 1.68
C GLN A 71 -11.65 -9.62 0.56
N GLN A 72 -12.70 -10.20 -0.06
CA GLN A 72 -12.56 -11.10 -1.19
C GLN A 72 -12.61 -10.33 -2.51
N LEU A 73 -11.67 -10.61 -3.38
CA LEU A 73 -11.56 -10.02 -4.70
C LEU A 73 -11.90 -11.04 -5.79
N THR A 74 -12.51 -10.57 -6.87
CA THR A 74 -12.59 -11.34 -8.11
C THR A 74 -11.23 -11.43 -8.77
N THR A 75 -10.98 -12.44 -9.58
CA THR A 75 -9.75 -12.60 -10.37
C THR A 75 -9.45 -11.34 -11.21
N GLN A 76 -10.50 -10.71 -11.79
CA GLN A 76 -10.32 -9.48 -12.54
C GLN A 76 -9.88 -8.31 -11.66
N ARG A 77 -10.48 -8.15 -10.48
CA ARG A 77 -10.10 -7.07 -9.55
C ARG A 77 -8.68 -7.27 -9.01
N ALA A 78 -8.31 -8.51 -8.70
CA ALA A 78 -6.96 -8.86 -8.27
C ALA A 78 -5.93 -8.57 -9.38
N ALA A 79 -6.22 -8.92 -10.64
CA ALA A 79 -5.39 -8.63 -11.79
C ALA A 79 -5.17 -7.12 -11.96
N ASN A 80 -6.23 -6.32 -11.85
CA ASN A 80 -6.14 -4.85 -11.95
C ASN A 80 -5.24 -4.24 -10.86
N ILE A 81 -5.31 -4.74 -9.61
CA ILE A 81 -4.46 -4.27 -8.49
C ILE A 81 -2.99 -4.60 -8.73
N LEU A 82 -2.69 -5.76 -9.33
CA LEU A 82 -1.33 -6.16 -9.68
C LEU A 82 -0.81 -5.53 -10.98
N GLY A 83 -1.68 -4.87 -11.76
CA GLY A 83 -1.33 -4.32 -13.07
C GLY A 83 -1.03 -5.39 -14.12
N ILE A 84 -1.70 -6.55 -14.04
CA ILE A 84 -1.51 -7.70 -14.94
C ILE A 84 -2.81 -8.06 -15.66
N SER A 85 -2.72 -8.88 -16.71
CA SER A 85 -3.90 -9.38 -17.41
C SER A 85 -4.62 -10.46 -16.59
N ARG A 86 -5.94 -10.60 -16.79
CA ARG A 86 -6.73 -11.65 -16.12
C ARG A 86 -6.22 -13.07 -16.44
N PRO A 87 -5.88 -13.44 -17.68
CA PRO A 87 -5.30 -14.76 -17.98
C PRO A 87 -4.02 -15.04 -17.19
N PHE A 88 -3.13 -14.04 -17.08
CA PHE A 88 -1.91 -14.18 -16.29
C PHE A 88 -2.21 -14.35 -14.80
N MET A 89 -3.20 -13.63 -14.28
CA MET A 89 -3.66 -13.82 -12.90
C MET A 89 -4.17 -15.24 -12.65
N VAL A 90 -4.92 -15.80 -13.59
CA VAL A 90 -5.40 -17.20 -13.49
C VAL A 90 -4.23 -18.17 -13.45
N LYS A 91 -3.21 -17.95 -14.28
CA LYS A 91 -1.98 -18.76 -14.30
C LYS A 91 -1.27 -18.73 -12.95
N LEU A 92 -1.08 -17.55 -12.33
CA LEU A 92 -0.47 -17.42 -11.00
C LEU A 92 -1.23 -18.21 -9.92
N LEU A 93 -2.57 -18.23 -9.99
CA LEU A 93 -3.40 -19.00 -9.06
C LEU A 93 -3.25 -20.51 -9.29
N GLU A 94 -3.14 -20.94 -10.53
CA GLU A 94 -3.00 -22.38 -10.91
C GLU A 94 -1.59 -22.90 -10.59
N GLU A 95 -0.57 -22.06 -10.68
CA GLU A 95 0.81 -22.36 -10.29
C GLU A 95 1.03 -22.33 -8.76
N GLY A 96 0.03 -21.87 -7.99
CA GLY A 96 0.11 -21.82 -6.52
C GLY A 96 0.91 -20.64 -5.95
N GLU A 97 1.33 -19.71 -6.80
CA GLU A 97 2.05 -18.49 -6.40
C GLU A 97 1.20 -17.58 -5.50
N LEU A 98 -0.11 -17.66 -5.65
CA LEU A 98 -1.07 -16.90 -4.86
C LEU A 98 -2.25 -17.78 -4.46
N THR A 99 -2.61 -17.77 -3.19
CA THR A 99 -3.71 -18.56 -2.66
C THR A 99 -5.07 -18.03 -3.12
N PHE A 100 -5.98 -18.93 -3.40
CA PHE A 100 -7.37 -18.61 -3.73
C PHE A 100 -8.32 -19.64 -3.13
N HIS A 101 -9.59 -19.30 -3.10
CA HIS A 101 -10.68 -20.22 -2.75
C HIS A 101 -11.82 -20.12 -3.76
N MET A 102 -12.65 -21.16 -3.83
CA MET A 102 -13.80 -21.17 -4.72
C MET A 102 -15.05 -20.66 -4.01
N VAL A 103 -15.78 -19.77 -4.68
CA VAL A 103 -17.13 -19.36 -4.28
C VAL A 103 -18.05 -19.72 -5.46
N GLY A 104 -18.75 -20.84 -5.34
CA GLY A 104 -19.40 -21.48 -6.47
C GLY A 104 -18.37 -21.86 -7.54
N SER A 105 -18.57 -21.43 -8.77
CA SER A 105 -17.65 -21.63 -9.90
C SER A 105 -16.56 -20.53 -10.03
N HIS A 106 -16.53 -19.56 -9.12
CA HIS A 106 -15.66 -18.40 -9.24
C HIS A 106 -14.48 -18.45 -8.27
N ARG A 107 -13.26 -18.25 -8.77
CA ARG A 107 -12.07 -18.06 -7.95
C ARG A 107 -12.13 -16.71 -7.24
N ARG A 108 -11.81 -16.72 -5.94
CA ARG A 108 -11.70 -15.53 -5.09
C ARG A 108 -10.35 -15.51 -4.41
N VAL A 109 -9.78 -14.30 -4.27
CA VAL A 109 -8.50 -14.05 -3.62
C VAL A 109 -8.73 -13.10 -2.46
N TYR A 110 -8.14 -13.36 -1.31
CA TYR A 110 -8.17 -12.40 -0.22
C TYR A 110 -7.23 -11.23 -0.53
N LEU A 111 -7.67 -10.02 -0.23
CA LEU A 111 -6.87 -8.82 -0.48
C LEU A 111 -5.54 -8.84 0.28
N LYS A 112 -5.53 -9.36 1.51
CA LYS A 112 -4.31 -9.50 2.32
C LYS A 112 -3.24 -10.33 1.59
N ASP A 113 -3.63 -11.48 1.03
CA ASP A 113 -2.72 -12.39 0.33
C ASP A 113 -2.19 -11.74 -0.95
N LEU A 114 -3.07 -11.02 -1.67
CA LEU A 114 -2.71 -10.26 -2.86
C LEU A 114 -1.68 -9.16 -2.55
N LEU A 115 -1.87 -8.41 -1.46
CA LEU A 115 -0.96 -7.35 -1.06
C LEU A 115 0.40 -7.91 -0.57
N ALA A 116 0.39 -9.04 0.14
CA ALA A 116 1.61 -9.73 0.54
C ALA A 116 2.41 -10.21 -0.69
N TYR A 117 1.75 -10.84 -1.66
CA TYR A 117 2.37 -11.23 -2.93
C TYR A 117 2.93 -10.03 -3.70
N LYS A 118 2.14 -8.95 -3.80
CA LYS A 118 2.59 -7.72 -4.47
C LYS A 118 3.86 -7.17 -3.83
N LYS A 119 3.89 -7.09 -2.51
CA LYS A 119 5.06 -6.60 -1.77
C LYS A 119 6.30 -7.45 -2.06
N HIS A 120 6.20 -8.76 -1.97
CA HIS A 120 7.30 -9.69 -2.26
C HIS A 120 7.81 -9.53 -3.70
N ARG A 121 6.93 -9.52 -4.67
CA ARG A 121 7.27 -9.31 -6.09
C ARG A 121 7.97 -7.98 -6.34
N ASP A 122 7.48 -6.91 -5.70
CA ASP A 122 8.04 -5.56 -5.87
C ASP A 122 9.43 -5.47 -5.19
N GLU A 123 9.67 -6.15 -4.06
CA GLU A 123 10.96 -6.30 -3.40
C GLU A 123 11.96 -7.08 -4.28
N GLU A 124 11.58 -8.25 -4.79
CA GLU A 124 12.43 -9.06 -5.70
C GLU A 124 12.82 -8.29 -6.96
N ARG A 125 11.86 -7.55 -7.53
CA ARG A 125 12.13 -6.70 -8.70
C ARG A 125 13.14 -5.59 -8.37
N HIS A 126 12.98 -4.95 -7.23
CA HIS A 126 13.90 -3.89 -6.78
C HIS A 126 15.32 -4.44 -6.57
N ASP A 127 15.45 -5.59 -5.91
CA ASP A 127 16.74 -6.25 -5.70
C ASP A 127 17.40 -6.69 -7.00
N SER A 128 16.60 -7.12 -7.97
CA SER A 128 17.10 -7.49 -9.30
C SER A 128 17.63 -6.28 -10.07
N ILE A 129 16.90 -5.14 -10.02
CA ILE A 129 17.35 -3.88 -10.63
C ILE A 129 18.64 -3.39 -9.97
N ASN A 130 18.71 -3.42 -8.63
CA ASN A 130 19.91 -3.01 -7.90
C ASN A 130 21.12 -3.90 -8.23
N ARG A 131 20.92 -5.20 -8.39
CA ARG A 131 21.99 -6.13 -8.82
C ARG A 131 22.47 -5.80 -10.23
N MET A 132 21.55 -5.58 -11.17
CA MET A 132 21.89 -5.18 -12.54
C MET A 132 22.69 -3.87 -12.55
N ALA A 133 22.21 -2.84 -11.83
CA ALA A 133 22.89 -1.56 -11.76
C ALA A 133 24.32 -1.67 -11.18
N ARG A 134 24.53 -2.53 -10.16
CA ARG A 134 25.87 -2.80 -9.62
C ARG A 134 26.77 -3.49 -10.64
N MET A 135 26.28 -4.50 -11.34
CA MET A 135 27.03 -5.21 -12.38
C MET A 135 27.44 -4.27 -13.52
N GLU A 136 26.56 -3.35 -13.93
CA GLU A 136 26.86 -2.35 -14.96
C GLU A 136 27.91 -1.35 -14.52
N LEU A 137 27.86 -0.90 -13.25
CA LEU A 137 28.89 -0.02 -12.65
C LEU A 137 30.24 -0.74 -12.58
N GLU A 138 30.28 -1.98 -12.12
CA GLU A 138 31.50 -2.79 -12.02
C GLU A 138 32.09 -3.11 -13.41
N ALA A 139 31.23 -3.31 -14.43
CA ALA A 139 31.66 -3.54 -15.80
C ALA A 139 32.14 -2.28 -16.54
N GLY A 140 32.01 -1.09 -15.91
CA GLY A 140 32.42 0.20 -16.52
C GLY A 140 31.63 0.54 -17.79
N THR A 141 30.39 0.05 -17.92
CA THR A 141 29.58 0.22 -19.13
C THR A 141 28.83 1.57 -19.10
N TYR A 142 28.72 2.20 -17.95
CA TYR A 142 28.02 3.49 -17.78
C TYR A 142 28.69 4.65 -18.53
N ASP A 143 30.01 4.63 -18.69
CA ASP A 143 30.79 5.66 -19.42
C ASP A 143 30.74 5.49 -20.95
N LYS A 144 30.08 4.46 -21.45
CA LYS A 144 30.03 4.13 -22.89
C LYS A 144 28.74 4.55 -23.60
N VAL A 145 27.82 5.23 -22.91
CA VAL A 145 26.69 5.88 -23.59
C VAL A 145 27.22 7.15 -24.25
N VAL A 146 27.80 6.99 -25.43
CA VAL A 146 28.06 8.08 -26.37
C VAL A 146 26.68 8.53 -26.83
N LEU A 147 26.20 9.66 -26.31
CA LEU A 147 25.06 10.34 -26.92
C LEU A 147 25.41 10.64 -28.37
N PRO A 148 24.56 10.32 -29.35
CA PRO A 148 24.83 10.66 -30.73
C PRO A 148 25.03 12.20 -30.83
N GLU A 149 26.18 12.60 -31.34
CA GLU A 149 26.44 14.01 -31.66
C GLU A 149 25.37 14.47 -32.63
N GLY A 150 24.51 15.40 -32.20
CA GLY A 150 23.49 15.98 -33.08
C GLY A 150 22.09 16.18 -32.48
N ALA A 151 21.90 16.08 -31.15
CA ALA A 151 20.61 16.38 -30.51
C ALA A 151 20.47 17.83 -30.01
N GLU A 152 21.40 18.70 -30.35
CA GLU A 152 21.23 20.14 -30.18
C GLU A 152 20.80 20.75 -31.53
N GLU A 153 19.68 21.45 -31.52
CA GLU A 153 19.02 22.19 -32.61
C GLU A 153 17.92 21.42 -33.40
N ARG A 154 16.73 21.36 -32.75
CA ARG A 154 15.49 21.74 -33.46
C ARG A 154 14.40 22.16 -32.45
#